data_0380bc9d552f96c57838c53ca429df73
#
_entry.id   0380bc9d552f96c57838c53ca429df73
#
_cell.length_a   1.000
_cell.length_b   1.000
_cell.length_c   1.000
_cell.angle_alpha   90.00
_cell.angle_beta   90.00
_cell.angle_gamma   90.00
#
_symmetry.space_group_name_H-M   'P 1'
#
loop_
_entity.id
_entity.type
_entity.pdbx_description
1 polymer ?
#
loop_
_entity_poly.entity_id
_entity_poly.type
_entity_poly.pdbx_seq_one_letter_code
_entity_poly.pdbx_strand_id
1 'polypeptide(L)'
;DFFEIADRITVFRDGHKISTNPVNEVTRESLIQEMVGREVSKFYQSSKKAVEGKQVCSIKNLNKKTIFSDINFDLHQGEILGFAGLVGSRRTDVGLAIFGVSPADSGSIEIEGQTEDIQSPQQAQKFGIAYMTEDRRKLGLAMPMSITENITLASLKKYLGAFGFIDSEKEEQTAGEFKNRLEIKTPSLTHEVGKLSGGNQQKVMFSKWLNTQPRIFILDEPTRGIDIGAKAEVHQMIRELVKEGIAIICISSDLPEVLALSDRILVMREGRQMGILEGAS
;
A
#
# COMPACT_ATOMS: atom_id res chain seq x y z
N ASP A 1 10.06 -2.86 25.23
CA ASP A 1 9.52 -1.49 25.09
C ASP A 1 10.48 -0.52 25.79
N PHE A 2 10.80 0.65 25.16
CA PHE A 2 11.71 1.64 25.77
C PHE A 2 11.21 2.14 27.13
N PHE A 3 9.90 2.24 27.27
CA PHE A 3 9.25 2.70 28.50
C PHE A 3 9.40 1.72 29.67
N GLU A 4 9.73 0.47 29.42
CA GLU A 4 9.91 -0.55 30.46
C GLU A 4 11.36 -0.70 30.92
N ILE A 5 12.33 -0.34 30.06
CA ILE A 5 13.74 -0.66 30.32
C ILE A 5 14.64 0.57 30.42
N ALA A 6 14.19 1.77 30.01
CA ALA A 6 14.99 2.98 30.00
C ALA A 6 14.66 3.91 31.17
N ASP A 7 15.67 4.53 31.79
CA ASP A 7 15.49 5.61 32.76
C ASP A 7 15.31 6.96 32.06
N ARG A 8 16.01 7.14 30.94
CA ARG A 8 15.99 8.38 30.15
C ARG A 8 15.97 8.06 28.66
N ILE A 9 15.27 8.89 27.89
CA ILE A 9 15.18 8.77 26.44
C ILE A 9 15.79 9.99 25.78
N THR A 10 16.72 9.76 24.84
CA THR A 10 17.30 10.81 24.00
C THR A 10 16.79 10.65 22.57
N VAL A 11 16.19 11.71 22.04
CA VAL A 11 15.70 11.76 20.65
C VAL A 11 16.75 12.38 19.76
N PHE A 12 17.07 11.71 18.64
CA PHE A 12 17.90 12.24 17.56
C PHE A 12 17.07 12.32 16.28
N ARG A 13 17.29 13.39 15.48
CA ARG A 13 16.71 13.58 14.17
C ARG A 13 17.72 14.27 13.25
N ASP A 14 17.92 13.71 12.05
CA ASP A 14 18.84 14.25 11.03
C ASP A 14 20.26 14.50 11.58
N GLY A 15 20.74 13.63 12.48
CA GLY A 15 22.05 13.73 13.12
C GLY A 15 22.13 14.75 14.26
N HIS A 16 21.04 15.43 14.61
CA HIS A 16 20.98 16.39 15.71
C HIS A 16 20.22 15.83 16.92
N LYS A 17 20.73 16.11 18.11
CA LYS A 17 20.02 15.83 19.36
C LYS A 17 18.85 16.81 19.51
N ILE A 18 17.63 16.31 19.63
CA ILE A 18 16.41 17.09 19.81
C ILE A 18 16.12 17.29 21.30
N SER A 19 16.07 16.21 22.08
CA SER A 19 15.75 16.24 23.51
C SER A 19 16.44 15.12 24.27
N THR A 20 16.45 15.24 25.61
CA THR A 20 16.76 14.16 26.54
C THR A 20 15.89 14.32 27.77
N ASN A 21 14.96 13.43 27.99
CA ASN A 21 13.98 13.51 29.07
C ASN A 21 13.95 12.22 29.90
N PRO A 22 13.58 12.26 31.18
CA PRO A 22 13.24 11.09 31.96
C PRO A 22 12.06 10.34 31.31
N VAL A 23 12.05 9.00 31.38
CA VAL A 23 11.02 8.19 30.71
C VAL A 23 9.60 8.50 31.21
N ASN A 24 9.46 8.84 32.47
CA ASN A 24 8.17 9.16 33.12
C ASN A 24 7.59 10.52 32.70
N GLU A 25 8.38 11.39 32.06
CA GLU A 25 7.94 12.70 31.55
C GLU A 25 7.61 12.67 30.05
N VAL A 26 7.74 11.50 29.40
CA VAL A 26 7.60 11.37 27.95
C VAL A 26 6.45 10.42 27.63
N THR A 27 5.60 10.81 26.69
CA THR A 27 4.57 9.93 26.11
C THR A 27 5.02 9.38 24.77
N ARG A 28 4.38 8.30 24.33
CA ARG A 28 4.66 7.71 23.01
C ARG A 28 4.43 8.72 21.89
N GLU A 29 3.38 9.51 22.01
CA GLU A 29 2.99 10.55 21.06
C GLU A 29 4.02 11.68 21.00
N SER A 30 4.50 12.15 22.17
CA SER A 30 5.52 13.19 22.23
C SER A 30 6.84 12.74 21.62
N LEU A 31 7.26 11.49 21.87
CA LEU A 31 8.47 10.92 21.25
C LEU A 31 8.34 10.88 19.73
N ILE A 32 7.22 10.39 19.21
CA ILE A 32 6.98 10.32 17.78
C ILE A 32 7.00 11.73 17.17
N GLN A 33 6.37 12.71 17.83
CA GLN A 33 6.38 14.10 17.39
C GLN A 33 7.79 14.69 17.32
N GLU A 34 8.62 14.45 18.32
CA GLU A 34 10.01 14.91 18.34
C GLU A 34 10.86 14.24 17.26
N MET A 35 10.67 12.92 17.03
CA MET A 35 11.38 12.17 15.99
C MET A 35 11.00 12.63 14.58
N VAL A 36 9.72 12.91 14.33
CA VAL A 36 9.18 13.27 13.01
C VAL A 36 9.23 14.78 12.77
N GLY A 37 9.18 15.61 13.83
CA GLY A 37 9.23 17.07 13.76
C GLY A 37 7.93 17.75 13.36
N ARG A 38 6.80 17.03 13.31
CA ARG A 38 5.45 17.53 13.04
C ARG A 38 4.42 16.71 13.82
N GLU A 39 3.25 17.30 14.10
CA GLU A 39 2.16 16.62 14.79
C GLU A 39 1.71 15.36 14.04
N VAL A 40 2.00 14.21 14.59
CA VAL A 40 1.61 12.91 14.04
C VAL A 40 0.20 12.52 14.50
N SER A 41 -0.29 13.12 15.59
CA SER A 41 -1.63 12.88 16.15
C SER A 41 -2.76 13.05 15.14
N LYS A 42 -2.60 13.93 14.15
CA LYS A 42 -3.57 14.14 13.06
C LYS A 42 -3.62 12.97 12.05
N PHE A 43 -2.60 12.12 12.02
CA PHE A 43 -2.53 11.00 11.07
C PHE A 43 -3.33 9.78 11.52
N TYR A 44 -3.62 9.66 12.81
CA TYR A 44 -4.42 8.57 13.38
C TYR A 44 -5.89 8.94 13.59
N GLN A 45 -6.32 10.12 13.14
CA GLN A 45 -7.74 10.48 13.17
C GLN A 45 -8.44 9.81 11.98
N SER A 46 -9.16 8.75 12.25
CA SER A 46 -10.08 8.11 11.31
C SER A 46 -11.17 9.13 10.92
N SER A 47 -11.22 9.52 9.66
CA SER A 47 -12.38 10.25 9.15
C SER A 47 -13.46 9.23 8.90
N LYS A 48 -14.36 9.04 9.88
CA LYS A 48 -15.58 8.23 9.73
C LYS A 48 -16.40 8.81 8.58
N LYS A 49 -16.27 8.23 7.39
CA LYS A 49 -17.20 8.48 6.28
C LYS A 49 -17.99 7.21 6.03
N ALA A 50 -19.30 7.36 5.88
CA ALA A 50 -20.10 6.30 5.30
C ALA A 50 -19.54 6.04 3.88
N VAL A 51 -19.47 4.77 3.50
CA VAL A 51 -19.02 4.36 2.16
C VAL A 51 -20.14 4.74 1.18
N GLU A 52 -19.96 5.84 0.46
CA GLU A 52 -20.97 6.40 -0.47
C GLU A 52 -20.66 6.10 -1.93
N GLY A 53 -19.48 5.50 -2.22
CA GLY A 53 -19.01 5.25 -3.57
C GLY A 53 -19.76 4.15 -4.31
N LYS A 54 -19.71 4.19 -5.66
CA LYS A 54 -20.22 3.09 -6.50
C LYS A 54 -19.39 1.81 -6.20
N GLN A 55 -20.06 0.67 -6.12
CA GLN A 55 -19.40 -0.64 -6.04
C GLN A 55 -18.54 -0.86 -7.29
N VAL A 56 -17.24 -1.10 -7.08
CA VAL A 56 -16.27 -1.34 -8.17
C VAL A 56 -15.82 -2.79 -8.23
N CYS A 57 -15.92 -3.52 -7.10
CA CYS A 57 -15.59 -4.94 -7.04
C CYS A 57 -16.54 -5.67 -6.10
N SER A 58 -16.87 -6.91 -6.42
CA SER A 58 -17.57 -7.84 -5.53
C SER A 58 -16.91 -9.20 -5.59
N ILE A 59 -16.57 -9.71 -4.43
CA ILE A 59 -15.99 -11.06 -4.24
C ILE A 59 -17.05 -11.93 -3.60
N LYS A 60 -17.36 -13.08 -4.24
CA LYS A 60 -18.41 -14.00 -3.79
C LYS A 60 -17.90 -15.41 -3.71
N ASN A 61 -17.98 -15.99 -2.52
CA ASN A 61 -17.61 -17.37 -2.22
C ASN A 61 -16.22 -17.75 -2.78
N LEU A 62 -15.24 -16.83 -2.66
CA LEU A 62 -13.90 -17.07 -3.19
C LEU A 62 -13.17 -18.10 -2.33
N ASN A 63 -12.66 -19.16 -2.99
CA ASN A 63 -12.01 -20.27 -2.31
C ASN A 63 -10.69 -20.65 -3.00
N LYS A 64 -9.72 -21.06 -2.20
CA LYS A 64 -8.49 -21.69 -2.65
C LYS A 64 -8.16 -22.86 -1.72
N LYS A 65 -8.11 -24.07 -2.28
CA LYS A 65 -7.90 -25.33 -1.51
C LYS A 65 -6.75 -25.20 -0.52
N THR A 66 -6.98 -25.62 0.72
CA THR A 66 -6.01 -25.64 1.83
C THR A 66 -5.47 -24.28 2.26
N ILE A 67 -5.87 -23.17 1.62
CA ILE A 67 -5.34 -21.84 1.89
C ILE A 67 -6.40 -20.93 2.51
N PHE A 68 -7.52 -20.69 1.79
CA PHE A 68 -8.63 -19.91 2.31
C PHE A 68 -9.98 -20.37 1.75
N SER A 69 -11.06 -20.05 2.43
CA SER A 69 -12.42 -20.43 2.03
C SER A 69 -13.44 -19.38 2.40
N ASP A 70 -14.48 -19.29 1.55
CA ASP A 70 -15.70 -18.52 1.75
C ASP A 70 -15.41 -17.02 2.03
N ILE A 71 -14.60 -16.41 1.16
CA ILE A 71 -14.31 -14.98 1.24
C ILE A 71 -15.37 -14.21 0.44
N ASN A 72 -16.05 -13.27 1.11
CA ASN A 72 -17.16 -12.50 0.59
C ASN A 72 -17.05 -11.04 1.00
N PHE A 73 -16.95 -10.11 0.06
CA PHE A 73 -16.99 -8.68 0.32
C PHE A 73 -17.24 -7.87 -0.94
N ASP A 74 -17.75 -6.67 -0.76
CA ASP A 74 -17.85 -5.64 -1.78
C ASP A 74 -16.84 -4.54 -1.50
N LEU A 75 -16.31 -3.92 -2.56
CA LEU A 75 -15.39 -2.78 -2.48
C LEU A 75 -15.97 -1.63 -3.30
N HIS A 76 -15.93 -0.41 -2.74
CA HIS A 76 -16.52 0.76 -3.33
C HIS A 76 -15.45 1.79 -3.77
N GLN A 77 -15.80 2.60 -4.73
CA GLN A 77 -14.94 3.69 -5.19
C GLN A 77 -14.66 4.67 -4.04
N GLY A 78 -13.39 5.01 -3.85
CA GLY A 78 -12.97 5.92 -2.79
C GLY A 78 -13.09 5.33 -1.38
N GLU A 79 -13.06 3.99 -1.26
CA GLU A 79 -13.06 3.24 0.00
C GLU A 79 -11.69 2.64 0.29
N ILE A 80 -11.34 2.56 1.57
CA ILE A 80 -10.26 1.72 2.08
C ILE A 80 -10.87 0.55 2.86
N LEU A 81 -10.85 -0.64 2.29
CA LEU A 81 -11.18 -1.88 2.99
C LEU A 81 -9.91 -2.47 3.59
N GLY A 82 -9.76 -2.40 4.91
CA GLY A 82 -8.65 -2.97 5.64
C GLY A 82 -8.82 -4.47 5.85
N PHE A 83 -7.75 -5.24 5.68
CA PHE A 83 -7.72 -6.66 6.03
C PHE A 83 -6.94 -6.84 7.33
N ALA A 84 -7.62 -7.19 8.42
CA ALA A 84 -7.03 -7.46 9.72
C ALA A 84 -6.96 -8.97 10.02
N GLY A 85 -5.93 -9.37 10.78
CA GLY A 85 -5.77 -10.75 11.24
C GLY A 85 -4.35 -11.02 11.72
N LEU A 86 -4.13 -12.11 12.44
CA LEU A 86 -2.81 -12.52 12.90
C LEU A 86 -1.93 -13.02 11.74
N VAL A 87 -0.64 -13.14 11.98
CA VAL A 87 0.29 -13.81 11.06
C VAL A 87 -0.23 -15.20 10.73
N GLY A 88 -0.27 -15.56 9.44
CA GLY A 88 -0.85 -16.82 8.98
C GLY A 88 -2.36 -16.79 8.73
N SER A 89 -3.04 -15.67 8.91
CA SER A 89 -4.47 -15.53 8.60
C SER A 89 -4.84 -15.63 7.11
N ARG A 90 -3.86 -15.65 6.20
CA ARG A 90 -4.02 -15.80 4.75
C ARG A 90 -4.56 -14.58 4.00
N ARG A 91 -4.43 -13.39 4.58
CA ARG A 91 -4.86 -12.12 3.95
C ARG A 91 -4.14 -11.85 2.63
N THR A 92 -2.81 -11.98 2.63
CA THR A 92 -1.95 -11.86 1.43
C THR A 92 -2.38 -12.83 0.33
N ASP A 93 -2.71 -14.09 0.70
CA ASP A 93 -3.16 -15.11 -0.27
C ASP A 93 -4.46 -14.70 -0.98
N VAL A 94 -5.39 -14.05 -0.27
CA VAL A 94 -6.62 -13.50 -0.89
C VAL A 94 -6.26 -12.37 -1.87
N GLY A 95 -5.39 -11.44 -1.50
CA GLY A 95 -4.91 -10.38 -2.38
C GLY A 95 -4.22 -10.92 -3.65
N LEU A 96 -3.37 -11.94 -3.49
CA LEU A 96 -2.68 -12.61 -4.60
C LEU A 96 -3.67 -13.36 -5.51
N ALA A 97 -4.75 -13.91 -4.96
CA ALA A 97 -5.78 -14.57 -5.76
C ALA A 97 -6.56 -13.55 -6.61
N ILE A 98 -6.96 -12.42 -6.04
CA ILE A 98 -7.67 -11.34 -6.74
C ILE A 98 -6.77 -10.75 -7.85
N PHE A 99 -5.47 -10.63 -7.60
CA PHE A 99 -4.51 -10.12 -8.60
C PHE A 99 -4.07 -11.16 -9.63
N GLY A 100 -4.48 -12.44 -9.48
CA GLY A 100 -4.17 -13.50 -10.44
C GLY A 100 -2.74 -14.04 -10.39
N VAL A 101 -1.96 -13.75 -9.32
CA VAL A 101 -0.65 -14.39 -9.08
C VAL A 101 -0.85 -15.84 -8.66
N SER A 102 -1.88 -16.08 -7.85
CA SER A 102 -2.24 -17.40 -7.33
C SER A 102 -3.76 -17.54 -7.38
N PRO A 103 -4.36 -17.74 -8.59
CA PRO A 103 -5.81 -17.68 -8.79
C PRO A 103 -6.59 -18.56 -7.83
N ALA A 104 -7.83 -18.18 -7.52
CA ALA A 104 -8.75 -18.96 -6.73
C ALA A 104 -9.22 -20.21 -7.49
N ASP A 105 -9.61 -21.24 -6.74
CA ASP A 105 -10.12 -22.50 -7.35
C ASP A 105 -11.62 -22.42 -7.63
N SER A 106 -12.36 -21.57 -6.92
CA SER A 106 -13.80 -21.35 -7.10
C SER A 106 -14.25 -20.02 -6.49
N GLY A 107 -15.51 -19.65 -6.76
CA GLY A 107 -16.08 -18.37 -6.43
C GLY A 107 -16.10 -17.44 -7.63
N SER A 108 -16.44 -16.17 -7.42
CA SER A 108 -16.46 -15.18 -8.49
C SER A 108 -15.84 -13.85 -8.05
N ILE A 109 -15.18 -13.20 -9.01
CA ILE A 109 -14.68 -11.83 -8.92
C ILE A 109 -15.49 -11.02 -9.91
N GLU A 110 -16.28 -10.07 -9.42
CA GLU A 110 -17.05 -9.15 -10.26
C GLU A 110 -16.37 -7.79 -10.25
N ILE A 111 -16.09 -7.24 -11.43
CA ILE A 111 -15.56 -5.89 -11.61
C ILE A 111 -16.58 -5.06 -12.36
N GLU A 112 -17.04 -3.95 -11.77
CA GLU A 112 -18.10 -3.08 -12.30
C GLU A 112 -19.38 -3.84 -12.72
N GLY A 113 -19.72 -4.90 -11.99
CA GLY A 113 -20.92 -5.72 -12.21
C GLY A 113 -20.75 -6.81 -13.25
N GLN A 114 -19.55 -7.02 -13.78
CA GLN A 114 -19.26 -8.13 -14.70
C GLN A 114 -18.37 -9.16 -14.02
N THR A 115 -18.73 -10.43 -14.13
CA THR A 115 -17.90 -11.54 -13.62
C THR A 115 -16.70 -11.73 -14.52
N GLU A 116 -15.50 -11.67 -13.92
CA GLU A 116 -14.23 -11.76 -14.62
C GLU A 116 -13.42 -12.99 -14.15
N ASP A 117 -12.81 -13.68 -15.11
CA ASP A 117 -11.89 -14.79 -14.85
C ASP A 117 -10.44 -14.28 -14.86
N ILE A 118 -9.91 -14.02 -13.68
CA ILE A 118 -8.58 -13.45 -13.49
C ILE A 118 -7.58 -14.57 -13.18
N GLN A 119 -6.87 -15.01 -14.22
CA GLN A 119 -5.88 -16.10 -14.15
C GLN A 119 -4.42 -15.60 -14.20
N SER A 120 -4.20 -14.28 -14.31
CA SER A 120 -2.86 -13.70 -14.37
C SER A 120 -2.84 -12.22 -13.97
N PRO A 121 -1.70 -11.69 -13.49
CA PRO A 121 -1.53 -10.26 -13.21
C PRO A 121 -1.82 -9.36 -14.41
N GLN A 122 -1.52 -9.82 -15.63
CA GLN A 122 -1.78 -9.09 -16.85
C GLN A 122 -3.28 -8.91 -17.12
N GLN A 123 -4.09 -9.92 -16.76
CA GLN A 123 -5.56 -9.81 -16.83
C GLN A 123 -6.07 -8.87 -15.74
N ALA A 124 -5.60 -9.00 -14.49
CA ALA A 124 -5.96 -8.09 -13.41
C ALA A 124 -5.69 -6.62 -13.78
N GLN A 125 -4.53 -6.33 -14.37
CA GLN A 125 -4.19 -4.98 -14.84
C GLN A 125 -5.16 -4.45 -15.91
N LYS A 126 -5.64 -5.29 -16.83
CA LYS A 126 -6.64 -4.88 -17.86
C LYS A 126 -7.94 -4.44 -17.21
N PHE A 127 -8.30 -5.04 -16.08
CA PHE A 127 -9.47 -4.65 -15.29
C PHE A 127 -9.20 -3.51 -14.31
N GLY A 128 -8.01 -2.90 -14.39
CA GLY A 128 -7.64 -1.76 -13.55
C GLY A 128 -7.29 -2.14 -12.11
N ILE A 129 -6.81 -3.36 -11.88
CA ILE A 129 -6.32 -3.81 -10.56
C ILE A 129 -4.80 -3.69 -10.52
N ALA A 130 -4.27 -3.08 -9.48
CA ALA A 130 -2.84 -3.06 -9.16
C ALA A 130 -2.59 -3.77 -7.83
N TYR A 131 -1.38 -4.32 -7.66
CA TYR A 131 -0.97 -5.01 -6.45
C TYR A 131 0.43 -4.59 -6.03
N MET A 132 0.54 -3.99 -4.86
CA MET A 132 1.81 -3.66 -4.23
C MET A 132 2.16 -4.73 -3.20
N THR A 133 3.26 -5.43 -3.41
CA THR A 133 3.72 -6.55 -2.58
C THR A 133 4.42 -6.11 -1.31
N GLU A 134 4.39 -6.95 -0.26
CA GLU A 134 5.10 -6.70 1.01
C GLU A 134 6.63 -6.68 0.86
N ASP A 135 7.19 -7.52 -0.02
CA ASP A 135 8.64 -7.59 -0.25
C ASP A 135 9.05 -6.73 -1.46
N ARG A 136 9.26 -5.44 -1.18
CA ARG A 136 9.65 -4.48 -2.21
C ARG A 136 10.98 -4.82 -2.88
N ARG A 137 11.92 -5.47 -2.15
CA ARG A 137 13.27 -5.74 -2.66
C ARG A 137 13.34 -6.95 -3.57
N LYS A 138 12.56 -7.99 -3.30
CA LYS A 138 12.58 -9.24 -4.09
C LYS A 138 11.53 -9.23 -5.19
N LEU A 139 10.35 -8.67 -4.90
CA LEU A 139 9.17 -8.77 -5.76
C LEU A 139 8.67 -7.42 -6.28
N GLY A 140 8.90 -6.36 -5.53
CA GLY A 140 8.32 -5.04 -5.81
C GLY A 140 9.14 -4.22 -6.82
N LEU A 141 10.47 -4.22 -6.71
CA LEU A 141 11.38 -3.37 -7.47
C LEU A 141 12.53 -4.16 -8.09
N ALA A 142 12.94 -3.76 -9.28
CA ALA A 142 14.18 -4.23 -9.91
C ALA A 142 15.37 -3.41 -9.36
N MET A 143 15.95 -3.86 -8.24
CA MET A 143 16.90 -3.10 -7.43
C MET A 143 18.10 -2.50 -8.17
N PRO A 144 18.71 -3.18 -9.18
CA PRO A 144 19.83 -2.62 -9.96
C PRO A 144 19.39 -1.67 -11.08
N MET A 145 18.09 -1.58 -11.38
CA MET A 145 17.57 -0.70 -12.42
C MET A 145 17.34 0.73 -11.88
N SER A 146 17.29 1.68 -12.79
CA SER A 146 17.03 3.09 -12.50
C SER A 146 15.61 3.32 -11.92
N ILE A 147 15.40 4.50 -11.35
CA ILE A 147 14.07 4.93 -10.87
C ILE A 147 13.10 5.02 -12.05
N THR A 148 13.53 5.60 -13.19
CA THR A 148 12.71 5.70 -14.41
C THR A 148 12.23 4.33 -14.86
N GLU A 149 13.14 3.39 -15.06
CA GLU A 149 12.80 2.03 -15.50
C GLU A 149 11.85 1.32 -14.52
N ASN A 150 12.05 1.48 -13.22
CA ASN A 150 11.14 0.91 -12.23
C ASN A 150 9.73 1.49 -12.31
N ILE A 151 9.59 2.82 -12.48
CA ILE A 151 8.29 3.49 -12.57
C ILE A 151 7.50 3.04 -13.82
N THR A 152 8.18 2.83 -14.94
CA THR A 152 7.55 2.52 -16.23
C THR A 152 7.33 1.02 -16.46
N LEU A 153 8.05 0.16 -15.73
CA LEU A 153 8.11 -1.29 -15.92
C LEU A 153 6.73 -1.97 -15.99
N ALA A 154 5.79 -1.61 -15.11
CA ALA A 154 4.46 -2.23 -15.07
C ALA A 154 3.54 -1.77 -16.21
N SER A 155 3.90 -0.70 -16.90
CA SER A 155 3.12 -0.10 -18.01
C SER A 155 3.96 0.12 -19.27
N LEU A 156 5.00 -0.67 -19.48
CA LEU A 156 6.02 -0.50 -20.52
C LEU A 156 5.41 -0.34 -21.94
N LYS A 157 4.27 -0.98 -22.20
CA LYS A 157 3.56 -0.83 -23.49
C LYS A 157 3.18 0.61 -23.80
N LYS A 158 2.99 1.49 -22.81
CA LYS A 158 2.68 2.91 -23.03
C LYS A 158 3.86 3.69 -23.62
N TYR A 159 5.07 3.15 -23.50
CA TYR A 159 6.33 3.77 -23.88
C TYR A 159 6.93 3.15 -25.14
N LEU A 160 6.21 2.24 -25.81
CA LEU A 160 6.66 1.71 -27.09
C LEU A 160 6.41 2.73 -28.19
N GLY A 161 7.46 3.18 -28.81
CA GLY A 161 7.42 4.03 -30.01
C GLY A 161 7.31 3.23 -31.30
N ALA A 162 7.56 3.90 -32.42
CA ALA A 162 7.62 3.24 -33.72
C ALA A 162 8.66 2.11 -33.71
N PHE A 163 8.34 1.01 -34.36
CA PHE A 163 9.17 -0.20 -34.46
C PHE A 163 9.43 -0.94 -33.14
N GLY A 164 8.69 -0.65 -32.07
CA GLY A 164 8.79 -1.38 -30.79
C GLY A 164 9.95 -0.96 -29.90
N PHE A 165 10.66 0.12 -30.23
CA PHE A 165 11.67 0.69 -29.35
C PHE A 165 11.03 1.51 -28.23
N ILE A 166 11.69 1.54 -27.08
CA ILE A 166 11.25 2.33 -25.94
C ILE A 166 11.53 3.81 -26.20
N ASP A 167 10.53 4.64 -25.98
CA ASP A 167 10.62 6.11 -25.98
C ASP A 167 11.12 6.58 -24.62
N SER A 168 12.44 6.71 -24.53
CA SER A 168 13.12 7.08 -23.27
C SER A 168 12.78 8.49 -22.80
N GLU A 169 12.49 9.42 -23.71
CA GLU A 169 12.10 10.79 -23.36
C GLU A 169 10.75 10.79 -22.64
N LYS A 170 9.79 10.03 -23.16
CA LYS A 170 8.46 9.86 -22.54
C LYS A 170 8.54 9.13 -21.20
N GLU A 171 9.43 8.13 -21.06
CA GLU A 171 9.67 7.47 -19.76
C GLU A 171 10.21 8.46 -18.73
N GLU A 172 11.22 9.25 -19.10
CA GLU A 172 11.87 10.23 -18.22
C GLU A 172 10.88 11.33 -17.80
N GLN A 173 10.07 11.84 -18.73
CA GLN A 173 9.01 12.80 -18.44
C GLN A 173 8.03 12.25 -17.40
N THR A 174 7.50 11.04 -17.62
CA THR A 174 6.57 10.40 -16.68
C THR A 174 7.21 10.16 -15.32
N ALA A 175 8.45 9.69 -15.29
CA ALA A 175 9.17 9.49 -14.03
C ALA A 175 9.39 10.82 -13.28
N GLY A 176 9.64 11.91 -14.02
CA GLY A 176 9.72 13.26 -13.47
C GLY A 176 8.42 13.74 -12.82
N GLU A 177 7.29 13.48 -13.47
CA GLU A 177 5.96 13.79 -12.94
C GLU A 177 5.72 13.03 -11.61
N PHE A 178 5.98 11.72 -11.57
CA PHE A 178 5.85 10.92 -10.35
C PHE A 178 6.84 11.32 -9.25
N LYS A 179 8.09 11.67 -9.62
CA LYS A 179 9.07 12.19 -8.67
C LYS A 179 8.53 13.41 -7.93
N ASN A 180 7.95 14.35 -8.69
CA ASN A 180 7.39 15.57 -8.12
C ASN A 180 6.10 15.29 -7.32
N ARG A 181 5.17 14.51 -7.89
CA ARG A 181 3.88 14.16 -7.26
C ARG A 181 4.05 13.47 -5.91
N LEU A 182 4.98 12.51 -5.82
CA LEU A 182 5.21 11.72 -4.61
C LEU A 182 6.43 12.18 -3.81
N GLU A 183 7.03 13.31 -4.18
CA GLU A 183 8.19 13.89 -3.50
C GLU A 183 9.32 12.87 -3.30
N ILE A 184 9.71 12.16 -4.39
CA ILE A 184 10.80 11.17 -4.33
C ILE A 184 12.13 11.88 -4.22
N LYS A 185 12.81 11.70 -3.09
CA LYS A 185 14.14 12.30 -2.84
C LYS A 185 15.21 11.45 -3.52
N THR A 186 15.76 11.97 -4.61
CA THR A 186 16.81 11.32 -5.40
C THR A 186 17.72 12.34 -6.07
N PRO A 187 19.03 12.06 -6.24
CA PRO A 187 19.94 12.92 -7.02
C PRO A 187 19.55 13.00 -8.50
N SER A 188 19.11 11.88 -9.10
CA SER A 188 18.66 11.83 -10.50
C SER A 188 17.67 10.69 -10.69
N LEU A 189 16.92 10.71 -11.79
CA LEU A 189 16.01 9.62 -12.18
C LEU A 189 16.74 8.40 -12.71
N THR A 190 17.98 8.57 -13.18
CA THR A 190 18.87 7.48 -13.63
C THR A 190 19.55 6.75 -12.48
N HIS A 191 19.34 7.21 -11.22
CA HIS A 191 19.90 6.56 -10.04
C HIS A 191 19.27 5.18 -9.81
N GLU A 192 20.09 4.20 -9.40
CA GLU A 192 19.60 2.86 -9.06
C GLU A 192 18.64 2.93 -7.86
N VAL A 193 17.48 2.32 -7.99
CA VAL A 193 16.48 2.33 -6.92
C VAL A 193 16.98 1.67 -5.64
N GLY A 194 17.88 0.70 -5.77
CA GLY A 194 18.49 -0.01 -4.65
C GLY A 194 19.28 0.88 -3.69
N LYS A 195 19.73 2.03 -4.13
CA LYS A 195 20.53 3.00 -3.34
C LYS A 195 19.66 4.01 -2.58
N LEU A 196 18.34 4.02 -2.80
CA LEU A 196 17.42 4.90 -2.11
C LEU A 196 17.13 4.42 -0.68
N SER A 197 16.70 5.36 0.19
CA SER A 197 16.11 5.01 1.49
C SER A 197 14.83 4.18 1.33
N GLY A 198 14.45 3.42 2.38
CA GLY A 198 13.26 2.58 2.35
C GLY A 198 11.98 3.34 1.97
N GLY A 199 11.79 4.54 2.51
CA GLY A 199 10.62 5.38 2.19
C GLY A 199 10.61 5.83 0.72
N ASN A 200 11.77 6.20 0.14
CA ASN A 200 11.84 6.56 -1.28
C ASN A 200 11.66 5.34 -2.20
N GLN A 201 12.19 4.16 -1.84
CA GLN A 201 11.89 2.91 -2.56
C GLN A 201 10.39 2.62 -2.56
N GLN A 202 9.71 2.84 -1.44
CA GLN A 202 8.26 2.68 -1.33
C GLN A 202 7.51 3.61 -2.28
N LYS A 203 7.89 4.90 -2.32
CA LYS A 203 7.33 5.88 -3.25
C LYS A 203 7.53 5.50 -4.72
N VAL A 204 8.70 4.96 -5.08
CA VAL A 204 8.94 4.43 -6.43
C VAL A 204 8.01 3.25 -6.74
N MET A 205 7.78 2.34 -5.77
CA MET A 205 6.86 1.22 -5.94
C MET A 205 5.39 1.68 -6.10
N PHE A 206 4.97 2.70 -5.35
CA PHE A 206 3.67 3.36 -5.59
C PHE A 206 3.59 3.95 -6.99
N SER A 207 4.62 4.70 -7.42
CA SER A 207 4.68 5.31 -8.76
C SER A 207 4.53 4.27 -9.87
N LYS A 208 5.24 3.14 -9.76
CA LYS A 208 5.17 2.00 -10.69
C LYS A 208 3.74 1.55 -10.93
N TRP A 209 2.97 1.36 -9.87
CA TRP A 209 1.61 0.86 -9.96
C TRP A 209 0.60 1.97 -10.31
N LEU A 210 0.77 3.18 -9.80
CA LEU A 210 -0.07 4.33 -10.16
C LEU A 210 0.05 4.68 -11.64
N ASN A 211 1.21 4.46 -12.24
CA ASN A 211 1.44 4.63 -13.67
C ASN A 211 0.57 3.67 -14.53
N THR A 212 0.06 2.59 -13.97
CA THR A 212 -0.93 1.73 -14.65
C THR A 212 -2.35 2.32 -14.63
N GLN A 213 -2.59 3.39 -13.87
CA GLN A 213 -3.88 4.05 -13.67
C GLN A 213 -4.93 3.09 -13.08
N PRO A 214 -4.68 2.50 -11.91
CA PRO A 214 -5.58 1.52 -11.33
C PRO A 214 -6.85 2.17 -10.80
N ARG A 215 -7.97 1.41 -10.86
CA ARG A 215 -9.22 1.71 -10.16
C ARG A 215 -9.29 1.04 -8.81
N ILE A 216 -8.62 -0.11 -8.69
CA ILE A 216 -8.50 -0.91 -7.47
C ILE A 216 -7.02 -1.09 -7.18
N PHE A 217 -6.59 -0.76 -5.95
CA PHE A 217 -5.21 -0.89 -5.57
C PHE A 217 -5.09 -1.75 -4.31
N ILE A 218 -4.51 -2.92 -4.44
CA ILE A 218 -4.22 -3.83 -3.31
C ILE A 218 -2.84 -3.46 -2.78
N LEU A 219 -2.79 -3.05 -1.51
CA LEU A 219 -1.60 -2.66 -0.78
C LEU A 219 -1.30 -3.72 0.27
N ASP A 220 -0.26 -4.52 0.05
CA ASP A 220 0.15 -5.56 1.00
C ASP A 220 1.35 -5.07 1.81
N GLU A 221 1.13 -4.85 3.12
CA GLU A 221 2.08 -4.31 4.09
C GLU A 221 2.73 -2.99 3.61
N PRO A 222 1.94 -1.93 3.30
CA PRO A 222 2.40 -0.73 2.60
C PRO A 222 3.47 0.06 3.36
N THR A 223 3.60 -0.13 4.66
CA THR A 223 4.58 0.59 5.49
C THR A 223 5.65 -0.29 6.11
N ARG A 224 5.74 -1.57 5.67
CA ARG A 224 6.71 -2.50 6.22
C ARG A 224 8.15 -2.08 5.92
N GLY A 225 8.98 -2.03 6.97
CA GLY A 225 10.40 -1.75 6.86
C GLY A 225 10.75 -0.33 6.43
N ILE A 226 9.88 0.63 6.73
CA ILE A 226 10.16 2.07 6.62
C ILE A 226 10.11 2.72 8.01
N ASP A 227 10.72 3.87 8.15
CA ASP A 227 10.71 4.64 9.40
C ASP A 227 9.35 5.31 9.67
N ILE A 228 9.16 5.79 10.91
CA ILE A 228 7.88 6.38 11.36
C ILE A 228 7.49 7.61 10.53
N GLY A 229 8.47 8.43 10.13
CA GLY A 229 8.22 9.62 9.31
C GLY A 229 7.71 9.25 7.92
N ALA A 230 8.35 8.25 7.29
CA ALA A 230 7.93 7.73 6.00
C ALA A 230 6.57 7.00 6.08
N LYS A 231 6.22 6.34 7.20
CA LYS A 231 4.87 5.78 7.41
C LYS A 231 3.79 6.84 7.29
N ALA A 232 3.97 7.98 7.95
CA ALA A 232 3.01 9.08 7.91
C ALA A 232 2.82 9.63 6.48
N GLU A 233 3.90 9.73 5.69
CA GLU A 233 3.84 10.16 4.29
C GLU A 233 3.07 9.14 3.42
N VAL A 234 3.30 7.84 3.62
CA VAL A 234 2.57 6.76 2.92
C VAL A 234 1.08 6.78 3.29
N HIS A 235 0.72 6.96 4.56
CA HIS A 235 -0.68 7.06 4.98
C HIS A 235 -1.38 8.26 4.34
N GLN A 236 -0.71 9.40 4.28
CA GLN A 236 -1.25 10.59 3.60
C GLN A 236 -1.47 10.31 2.11
N MET A 237 -0.49 9.71 1.44
CA MET A 237 -0.58 9.32 0.03
C MET A 237 -1.77 8.38 -0.22
N ILE A 238 -1.96 7.34 0.60
CA ILE A 238 -3.11 6.42 0.52
C ILE A 238 -4.43 7.20 0.60
N ARG A 239 -4.56 8.13 1.55
CA ARG A 239 -5.77 8.95 1.69
C ARG A 239 -6.01 9.88 0.50
N GLU A 240 -4.96 10.40 -0.12
CA GLU A 240 -5.07 11.22 -1.34
C GLU A 240 -5.56 10.40 -2.52
N LEU A 241 -5.03 9.18 -2.70
CA LEU A 241 -5.49 8.26 -3.74
C LEU A 241 -6.98 7.91 -3.62
N VAL A 242 -7.45 7.71 -2.39
CA VAL A 242 -8.88 7.47 -2.11
C VAL A 242 -9.74 8.68 -2.48
N LYS A 243 -9.29 9.91 -2.22
CA LYS A 243 -9.98 11.13 -2.64
C LYS A 243 -10.04 11.28 -4.16
N GLU A 244 -9.03 10.74 -4.87
CA GLU A 244 -9.03 10.67 -6.34
C GLU A 244 -9.99 9.58 -6.88
N GLY A 245 -10.64 8.81 -6.00
CA GLY A 245 -11.62 7.78 -6.33
C GLY A 245 -11.05 6.38 -6.52
N ILE A 246 -9.79 6.14 -6.16
CA ILE A 246 -9.21 4.79 -6.17
C ILE A 246 -9.78 4.00 -4.99
N ALA A 247 -10.26 2.79 -5.25
CA ALA A 247 -10.67 1.84 -4.22
C ALA A 247 -9.44 1.06 -3.71
N ILE A 248 -9.28 0.94 -2.41
CA ILE A 248 -8.06 0.35 -1.82
C ILE A 248 -8.41 -0.86 -0.96
N ILE A 249 -7.70 -1.97 -1.16
CA ILE A 249 -7.61 -3.07 -0.20
C ILE A 249 -6.27 -2.91 0.52
N CYS A 250 -6.31 -2.62 1.83
CA CYS A 250 -5.12 -2.44 2.64
C CYS A 250 -4.92 -3.65 3.56
N ILE A 251 -3.91 -4.45 3.25
CA ILE A 251 -3.51 -5.62 4.05
C ILE A 251 -2.38 -5.19 4.96
N SER A 252 -2.55 -5.27 6.28
CA SER A 252 -1.47 -4.95 7.23
C SER A 252 -1.51 -5.85 8.46
N SER A 253 -0.32 -6.19 8.96
CA SER A 253 -0.12 -6.85 10.24
C SER A 253 -0.11 -5.86 11.42
N ASP A 254 0.02 -4.57 11.14
CA ASP A 254 -0.02 -3.47 12.11
C ASP A 254 -1.49 -3.06 12.33
N LEU A 255 -2.12 -3.60 13.40
CA LEU A 255 -3.53 -3.30 13.70
C LEU A 255 -3.80 -1.79 13.87
N PRO A 256 -2.95 -0.99 14.56
CA PRO A 256 -3.07 0.47 14.55
C PRO A 256 -3.13 1.09 13.16
N GLU A 257 -2.36 0.59 12.19
CA GLU A 257 -2.40 1.06 10.80
C GLU A 257 -3.74 0.76 10.15
N VAL A 258 -4.24 -0.49 10.28
CA VAL A 258 -5.56 -0.87 9.74
C VAL A 258 -6.66 0.00 10.32
N LEU A 259 -6.67 0.19 11.64
CA LEU A 259 -7.67 1.03 12.33
C LEU A 259 -7.61 2.50 11.93
N ALA A 260 -6.41 3.01 11.65
CA ALA A 260 -6.20 4.40 11.28
C ALA A 260 -6.60 4.72 9.83
N LEU A 261 -6.41 3.76 8.91
CA LEU A 261 -6.62 4.00 7.48
C LEU A 261 -8.00 3.57 6.99
N SER A 262 -8.55 2.48 7.54
CA SER A 262 -9.68 1.78 6.92
C SER A 262 -11.04 2.40 7.24
N ASP A 263 -11.92 2.43 6.25
CA ASP A 263 -13.34 2.77 6.40
C ASP A 263 -14.14 1.58 6.93
N ARG A 264 -13.84 0.37 6.40
CA ARG A 264 -14.34 -0.92 6.87
C ARG A 264 -13.18 -1.90 7.04
N ILE A 265 -13.35 -2.89 7.93
CA ILE A 265 -12.31 -3.86 8.23
C ILE A 265 -12.84 -5.28 8.08
N LEU A 266 -12.29 -6.04 7.14
CA LEU A 266 -12.50 -7.46 6.99
C LEU A 266 -11.52 -8.21 7.91
N VAL A 267 -12.07 -8.97 8.86
CA VAL A 267 -11.27 -9.74 9.82
C VAL A 267 -11.10 -11.17 9.32
N MET A 268 -9.84 -11.62 9.25
CA MET A 268 -9.50 -12.98 8.82
C MET A 268 -8.80 -13.77 9.92
N ARG A 269 -9.13 -15.06 9.99
CA ARG A 269 -8.49 -16.05 10.84
C ARG A 269 -8.35 -17.37 10.11
N GLU A 270 -7.11 -17.91 10.03
CA GLU A 270 -6.84 -19.25 9.47
C GLU A 270 -7.49 -19.50 8.10
N GLY A 271 -7.44 -18.50 7.21
CA GLY A 271 -8.00 -18.58 5.86
C GLY A 271 -9.52 -18.40 5.78
N ARG A 272 -10.20 -18.00 6.85
CA ARG A 272 -11.64 -17.73 6.87
C ARG A 272 -11.93 -16.28 7.20
N GLN A 273 -12.96 -15.77 6.58
CA GLN A 273 -13.55 -14.49 6.94
C GLN A 273 -14.37 -14.65 8.21
N MET A 274 -14.07 -13.85 9.23
CA MET A 274 -14.79 -13.86 10.51
C MET A 274 -15.92 -12.82 10.55
N GLY A 275 -15.82 -11.78 9.75
CA GLY A 275 -16.80 -10.72 9.62
C GLY A 275 -16.19 -9.47 9.01
N ILE A 276 -17.04 -8.47 8.75
CA ILE A 276 -16.67 -7.12 8.34
C ILE A 276 -17.17 -6.16 9.42
N LEU A 277 -16.25 -5.34 9.92
CA LEU A 277 -16.55 -4.27 10.86
C LEU A 277 -16.74 -2.97 10.07
N GLU A 278 -17.87 -2.31 10.26
CA GLU A 278 -18.17 -1.01 9.66
C GLU A 278 -17.78 0.11 10.62
N GLY A 279 -17.03 1.09 10.11
CA GLY A 279 -16.61 2.26 10.87
C GLY A 279 -15.78 1.87 12.10
N ALA A 280 -14.47 1.68 11.92
CA ALA A 280 -13.58 1.46 13.04
C ALA A 280 -13.71 2.60 14.06
N SER A 281 -14.38 2.31 15.19
CA SER A 281 -14.56 3.22 16.34
C SER A 281 -13.52 2.88 17.42
#